data_638481c58314af3c413a00378653debc
#
_entry.id   638481c58314af3c413a00378653debc
#
_cell.length_a   1.000
_cell.length_b   1.000
_cell.length_c   1.000
_cell.angle_alpha   90.00
_cell.angle_beta   90.00
_cell.angle_gamma   90.00
#
_symmetry.space_group_name_H-M   'P 1'
#
loop_
_entity.id
_entity.type
_entity.pdbx_description
1 polymer ?
#
loop_
_entity_poly.entity_id
_entity_poly.type
_entity_poly.pdbx_seq_one_letter_code
_entity_poly.pdbx_strand_id
1 'polypeptide(L)'
;PPPLVSSWQRQMCIRDRFQPVSDFFSSVIFFSIGENPFVIYLLVGSAIFFTLYFGFPNIKYFMTSIRVVSGKYDKVEKDDSSSDDGEVSHFQALTTAVSGTVGNGNIAGVALAIALGGPGATFWMIVCGLMGMSLKFVECTLGVHYRDVDDDGVVYGGPMYYLTKGLKEKGFVTLGKIAAVFFAIFCIGGSFGGGNAAQANQAALVVKDLLGFESTFSGAIIGIVLATVVGIIIIGGIKRIASVTEKIVPFMALLYIVACLYILLLNFSFLDDAIALIVKEAFNPTAIGVGGVIGVLMVGFKRAAFSNEAGVGSASIAHSAVKTKYAASEGLVALLEPFIDTVVICTLTALVIITFNSSGVFAYGGEGGVMIDGVMYEGAGITSKAFAEYIPYSDVFLTVAVVLFAVSTMISWSYYGLQSWKFLFGRGEKSDLTYKLLFLSFVIIGSAASMNSIWAFSDAMIFAMVFPNMVGLYILFPVVKEQLTKYLNAIKN
;
A
#
# COMPACT_ATOMS: atom_id res chain seq x y z
N PRO A 1 16.41 -35.57 -33.46
CA PRO A 1 15.59 -34.43 -33.05
C PRO A 1 16.31 -33.70 -31.94
N PRO A 2 16.41 -32.34 -31.98
CA PRO A 2 17.05 -31.58 -30.92
C PRO A 2 16.23 -31.78 -29.65
N PRO A 3 16.84 -31.78 -28.44
CA PRO A 3 16.12 -31.94 -27.22
C PRO A 3 15.15 -30.78 -27.04
N LEU A 4 13.90 -31.11 -26.71
CA LEU A 4 12.87 -30.14 -26.32
C LEU A 4 13.44 -29.32 -25.15
N VAL A 5 13.76 -28.07 -25.43
CA VAL A 5 14.11 -27.08 -24.41
C VAL A 5 12.96 -27.05 -23.45
N SER A 6 13.17 -27.57 -22.23
CA SER A 6 12.14 -27.69 -21.22
C SER A 6 11.52 -26.32 -20.94
N SER A 7 10.23 -26.30 -20.58
CA SER A 7 9.47 -25.10 -20.23
C SER A 7 10.18 -24.23 -19.15
N TRP A 8 10.98 -24.86 -18.30
CA TRP A 8 11.87 -24.26 -17.32
C TRP A 8 12.94 -23.32 -17.92
N GLN A 9 13.52 -23.66 -19.06
CA GLN A 9 14.56 -22.83 -19.70
C GLN A 9 13.97 -21.57 -20.38
N ARG A 10 12.70 -21.59 -20.79
CA ARG A 10 12.03 -20.39 -21.33
C ARG A 10 11.59 -19.41 -20.23
N GLN A 11 11.18 -19.90 -19.06
CA GLN A 11 10.94 -19.06 -17.88
C GLN A 11 12.24 -18.43 -17.38
N MET A 12 13.38 -19.14 -17.43
CA MET A 12 14.71 -18.57 -17.16
C MET A 12 15.04 -17.38 -18.07
N CYS A 13 14.69 -17.40 -19.35
CA CYS A 13 15.05 -16.32 -20.26
C CYS A 13 14.35 -14.97 -20.01
N ILE A 14 13.12 -14.95 -19.48
CA ILE A 14 12.45 -13.72 -19.04
C ILE A 14 12.96 -13.31 -17.66
N ARG A 15 13.19 -14.27 -16.79
CA ARG A 15 13.78 -14.09 -15.46
C ARG A 15 15.14 -13.41 -15.52
N ASP A 16 16.01 -13.81 -16.45
CA ASP A 16 17.38 -13.29 -16.61
C ASP A 16 17.44 -11.85 -17.12
N ARG A 17 16.42 -11.34 -17.83
CA ARG A 17 16.47 -9.99 -18.41
C ARG A 17 15.97 -8.89 -17.50
N PHE A 18 15.02 -9.18 -16.61
CA PHE A 18 14.46 -8.18 -15.69
C PHE A 18 15.19 -8.14 -14.33
N GLN A 19 15.80 -9.25 -13.93
CA GLN A 19 16.54 -9.37 -12.68
C GLN A 19 17.65 -8.29 -12.51
N PRO A 20 18.51 -8.01 -13.49
CA PRO A 20 19.56 -6.99 -13.35
C PRO A 20 19.00 -5.58 -13.11
N VAL A 21 17.84 -5.27 -13.69
CA VAL A 21 17.15 -3.97 -13.47
C VAL A 21 16.63 -3.89 -12.04
N SER A 22 16.00 -4.95 -11.58
CA SER A 22 15.50 -5.07 -10.21
C SER A 22 16.63 -4.99 -9.17
N ASP A 23 17.73 -5.70 -9.42
CA ASP A 23 18.90 -5.72 -8.53
C ASP A 23 19.58 -4.35 -8.46
N PHE A 24 19.71 -3.64 -9.60
CA PHE A 24 20.25 -2.28 -9.63
C PHE A 24 19.42 -1.34 -8.74
N PHE A 25 18.11 -1.26 -8.96
CA PHE A 25 17.27 -0.38 -8.13
C PHE A 25 17.27 -0.81 -6.66
N SER A 26 17.20 -2.09 -6.37
CA SER A 26 17.28 -2.59 -5.00
C SER A 26 18.59 -2.21 -4.32
N SER A 27 19.73 -2.33 -4.99
CA SER A 27 21.04 -1.97 -4.42
C SER A 27 21.17 -0.47 -4.13
N VAL A 28 20.58 0.38 -5.00
CA VAL A 28 20.61 1.84 -4.82
C VAL A 28 19.67 2.30 -3.72
N ILE A 29 18.44 1.75 -3.67
CA ILE A 29 17.40 2.23 -2.75
C ILE A 29 17.57 1.65 -1.34
N PHE A 30 17.95 0.39 -1.27
CA PHE A 30 18.19 -0.30 0.02
C PHE A 30 19.66 -0.27 0.44
N PHE A 31 20.41 0.80 0.05
CA PHE A 31 21.74 0.95 0.60
C PHE A 31 21.70 0.95 2.13
N SER A 32 22.62 0.21 2.72
CA SER A 32 22.61 -0.04 4.17
C SER A 32 23.56 0.89 4.90
N ILE A 33 23.16 1.33 6.10
CA ILE A 33 24.01 1.93 7.10
C ILE A 33 24.10 0.92 8.25
N GLY A 34 25.27 0.33 8.42
CA GLY A 34 25.41 -0.89 9.23
C GLY A 34 24.79 -2.10 8.54
N GLU A 35 23.96 -2.86 9.25
CA GLU A 35 23.36 -4.09 8.75
C GLU A 35 21.99 -3.91 8.06
N ASN A 36 21.40 -2.69 8.13
CA ASN A 36 20.03 -2.47 7.72
C ASN A 36 19.87 -1.32 6.71
N PRO A 37 18.85 -1.36 5.84
CA PRO A 37 18.56 -0.35 4.85
C PRO A 37 18.25 1.02 5.46
N PHE A 38 18.93 2.07 4.99
CA PHE A 38 18.77 3.45 5.50
C PHE A 38 17.33 3.95 5.38
N VAL A 39 16.63 3.60 4.31
CA VAL A 39 15.24 4.04 4.08
C VAL A 39 14.29 3.64 5.21
N ILE A 40 14.53 2.47 5.85
CA ILE A 40 13.70 2.02 6.97
C ILE A 40 13.99 2.87 8.21
N TYR A 41 15.26 3.18 8.51
CA TYR A 41 15.60 4.11 9.60
C TYR A 41 14.97 5.48 9.39
N LEU A 42 14.99 5.99 8.16
CA LEU A 42 14.36 7.26 7.82
C LEU A 42 12.85 7.23 8.08
N LEU A 43 12.16 6.16 7.68
CA LEU A 43 10.72 5.99 7.92
C LEU A 43 10.38 5.89 9.41
N VAL A 44 11.09 5.02 10.14
CA VAL A 44 10.89 4.84 11.59
C VAL A 44 11.13 6.15 12.34
N GLY A 45 12.27 6.81 12.08
CA GLY A 45 12.61 8.08 12.69
C GLY A 45 11.59 9.18 12.39
N SER A 46 11.12 9.26 11.14
CA SER A 46 10.10 10.23 10.73
C SER A 46 8.75 9.96 11.38
N ALA A 47 8.33 8.69 11.44
CA ALA A 47 7.09 8.31 12.08
C ALA A 47 7.07 8.66 13.58
N ILE A 48 8.18 8.39 14.29
CA ILE A 48 8.37 8.81 15.69
C ILE A 48 8.34 10.33 15.79
N PHE A 49 9.13 11.04 14.97
CA PHE A 49 9.23 12.49 15.01
C PHE A 49 7.88 13.16 14.82
N PHE A 50 7.12 12.84 13.78
CA PHE A 50 5.84 13.47 13.51
C PHE A 50 4.77 13.08 14.54
N THR A 51 4.81 11.86 15.07
CA THR A 51 3.90 11.45 16.15
C THR A 51 4.12 12.29 17.40
N LEU A 52 5.37 12.48 17.81
CA LEU A 52 5.72 13.30 18.99
C LEU A 52 5.47 14.79 18.74
N TYR A 53 5.88 15.33 17.57
CA TYR A 53 5.74 16.74 17.25
C TYR A 53 4.28 17.21 17.22
N PHE A 54 3.37 16.42 16.67
CA PHE A 54 1.94 16.73 16.63
C PHE A 54 1.18 16.28 17.90
N GLY A 55 1.88 15.71 18.89
CA GLY A 55 1.30 15.30 20.17
C GLY A 55 0.32 14.15 20.04
N PHE A 56 0.73 13.07 19.38
CA PHE A 56 -0.04 11.85 19.14
C PHE A 56 -1.37 12.11 18.40
N PRO A 57 -1.34 12.65 17.16
CA PRO A 57 -2.54 12.98 16.42
C PRO A 57 -3.40 11.75 16.13
N ASN A 58 -2.78 10.58 16.00
CA ASN A 58 -3.39 9.28 15.83
C ASN A 58 -4.33 8.89 16.99
N ILE A 59 -4.01 9.29 18.22
CA ILE A 59 -4.87 9.06 19.41
C ILE A 59 -5.81 10.22 19.60
N LYS A 60 -5.27 11.45 19.62
CA LYS A 60 -5.99 12.67 20.00
C LYS A 60 -7.13 13.01 19.04
N TYR A 61 -6.94 12.77 17.75
CA TYR A 61 -7.89 13.18 16.72
C TYR A 61 -8.59 12.01 16.01
N PHE A 62 -8.39 10.77 16.47
CA PHE A 62 -8.99 9.59 15.88
C PHE A 62 -10.52 9.69 15.77
N MET A 63 -11.19 10.08 16.85
CA MET A 63 -12.65 10.27 16.82
C MET A 63 -13.07 11.48 15.97
N THR A 64 -12.21 12.48 15.85
CA THR A 64 -12.47 13.61 14.94
C THR A 64 -12.41 13.16 13.50
N SER A 65 -11.45 12.31 13.12
CA SER A 65 -11.35 11.73 11.78
C SER A 65 -12.63 10.98 11.37
N ILE A 66 -13.15 10.13 12.25
CA ILE A 66 -14.43 9.42 12.03
C ILE A 66 -15.59 10.41 11.84
N ARG A 67 -15.63 11.48 12.63
CA ARG A 67 -16.68 12.51 12.53
C ARG A 67 -16.59 13.29 11.23
N VAL A 68 -15.39 13.58 10.72
CA VAL A 68 -15.18 14.23 9.41
C VAL A 68 -15.75 13.33 8.32
N VAL A 69 -15.32 12.07 8.26
CA VAL A 69 -15.78 11.11 7.24
C VAL A 69 -17.30 10.91 7.29
N SER A 70 -17.90 10.96 8.50
CA SER A 70 -19.36 10.83 8.66
C SER A 70 -20.15 12.10 8.29
N GLY A 71 -19.49 13.16 7.83
CA GLY A 71 -20.11 14.40 7.39
C GLY A 71 -20.57 15.34 8.53
N LYS A 72 -20.13 15.09 9.78
CA LYS A 72 -20.54 15.91 10.92
C LYS A 72 -20.14 17.38 10.77
N TYR A 73 -19.05 17.65 10.05
CA TYR A 73 -18.50 18.99 9.86
C TYR A 73 -18.73 19.56 8.47
N ASP A 74 -19.56 18.92 7.64
CA ASP A 74 -19.85 19.34 6.25
C ASP A 74 -20.28 20.81 6.16
N LYS A 75 -21.10 21.30 7.11
CA LYS A 75 -21.55 22.68 7.16
C LYS A 75 -20.41 23.70 7.37
N VAL A 76 -19.35 23.29 8.06
CA VAL A 76 -18.17 24.13 8.30
C VAL A 76 -17.24 24.11 7.11
N GLU A 77 -17.21 22.99 6.40
CA GLU A 77 -16.27 22.71 5.31
C GLU A 77 -16.77 23.17 3.92
N LYS A 78 -18.09 23.22 3.72
CA LYS A 78 -18.71 23.75 2.49
C LYS A 78 -18.89 25.25 2.62
N ASP A 79 -18.61 25.97 1.55
CA ASP A 79 -18.88 27.39 1.47
C ASP A 79 -20.20 27.59 0.70
N ASP A 80 -21.05 28.52 1.15
CA ASP A 80 -22.29 28.89 0.42
C ASP A 80 -22.00 29.64 -0.92
N SER A 81 -20.75 30.01 -1.15
CA SER A 81 -20.25 30.66 -2.35
C SER A 81 -19.46 29.74 -3.27
N SER A 82 -20.12 28.97 -4.08
CA SER A 82 -19.84 28.55 -5.47
C SER A 82 -18.46 28.05 -5.93
N SER A 83 -17.48 27.76 -5.12
CA SER A 83 -16.30 27.00 -5.56
C SER A 83 -16.03 25.81 -4.62
N ASP A 84 -16.78 24.74 -4.82
CA ASP A 84 -16.45 23.42 -4.27
C ASP A 84 -15.16 22.93 -4.98
N ASP A 85 -14.00 23.46 -4.59
CA ASP A 85 -12.71 23.04 -5.09
C ASP A 85 -12.45 21.58 -4.72
N GLY A 86 -12.67 20.68 -5.67
CA GLY A 86 -12.48 19.24 -5.48
C GLY A 86 -13.43 18.39 -6.31
N GLU A 87 -13.15 17.09 -6.39
CA GLU A 87 -13.88 16.15 -7.24
C GLU A 87 -14.67 15.08 -6.48
N VAL A 88 -14.24 14.75 -5.24
CA VAL A 88 -14.76 13.61 -4.47
C VAL A 88 -15.05 14.01 -3.01
N SER A 89 -15.90 13.21 -2.31
CA SER A 89 -16.15 13.40 -0.87
C SER A 89 -15.00 12.84 -0.02
N HIS A 90 -14.97 13.18 1.29
CA HIS A 90 -14.02 12.60 2.26
C HIS A 90 -14.06 11.06 2.28
N PHE A 91 -15.25 10.48 2.27
CA PHE A 91 -15.41 9.03 2.25
C PHE A 91 -14.88 8.42 0.94
N GLN A 92 -15.12 9.05 -0.20
CA GLN A 92 -14.61 8.62 -1.49
C GLN A 92 -13.09 8.74 -1.59
N ALA A 93 -12.50 9.83 -1.07
CA ALA A 93 -11.05 9.99 -1.02
C ALA A 93 -10.42 8.92 -0.12
N LEU A 94 -10.96 8.72 1.09
CA LEU A 94 -10.51 7.68 2.00
C LEU A 94 -10.61 6.27 1.38
N THR A 95 -11.75 5.91 0.80
CA THR A 95 -11.91 4.58 0.20
C THR A 95 -11.03 4.39 -1.03
N THR A 96 -10.74 5.44 -1.79
CA THR A 96 -9.78 5.39 -2.90
C THR A 96 -8.37 5.17 -2.38
N ALA A 97 -7.95 5.84 -1.30
CA ALA A 97 -6.65 5.67 -0.69
C ALA A 97 -6.52 4.28 -0.03
N VAL A 98 -7.52 3.85 0.75
CA VAL A 98 -7.59 2.50 1.33
C VAL A 98 -7.59 1.42 0.25
N SER A 99 -8.22 1.67 -0.91
CA SER A 99 -8.15 0.77 -2.07
C SER A 99 -6.71 0.62 -2.60
N GLY A 100 -5.91 1.67 -2.53
CA GLY A 100 -4.51 1.64 -2.94
C GLY A 100 -3.64 0.81 -2.00
N THR A 101 -3.92 0.87 -0.71
CA THR A 101 -3.14 0.23 0.36
C THR A 101 -3.66 -1.16 0.74
N VAL A 102 -4.98 -1.33 0.93
CA VAL A 102 -5.58 -2.65 1.22
C VAL A 102 -5.60 -3.51 -0.04
N GLY A 103 -4.53 -4.26 -0.20
CA GLY A 103 -4.27 -5.11 -1.36
C GLY A 103 -3.61 -6.44 -0.96
N ASN A 104 -2.87 -7.02 -1.89
CA ASN A 104 -2.14 -8.26 -1.59
C ASN A 104 -1.01 -8.06 -0.56
N GLY A 105 -0.64 -6.82 -0.22
CA GLY A 105 0.23 -6.51 0.91
C GLY A 105 -0.32 -7.03 2.24
N ASN A 106 -1.63 -6.94 2.45
CA ASN A 106 -2.30 -7.38 3.67
C ASN A 106 -2.46 -8.91 3.78
N ILE A 107 -2.38 -9.62 2.67
CA ILE A 107 -2.52 -11.09 2.61
C ILE A 107 -1.14 -11.73 2.40
N ALA A 108 -0.52 -11.51 1.24
CA ALA A 108 0.77 -12.08 0.88
C ALA A 108 1.94 -11.42 1.61
N GLY A 109 1.90 -10.08 1.81
CA GLY A 109 2.96 -9.34 2.50
C GLY A 109 3.03 -9.68 4.00
N VAL A 110 1.89 -9.90 4.65
CA VAL A 110 1.84 -10.36 6.06
C VAL A 110 2.35 -11.79 6.18
N ALA A 111 1.94 -12.68 5.28
CA ALA A 111 2.44 -14.04 5.25
C ALA A 111 3.97 -14.08 5.09
N LEU A 112 4.50 -13.24 4.19
CA LEU A 112 5.93 -13.06 4.01
C LEU A 112 6.62 -12.51 5.28
N ALA A 113 6.00 -11.55 5.98
CA ALA A 113 6.54 -11.02 7.24
C ALA A 113 6.66 -12.12 8.30
N ILE A 114 5.65 -12.98 8.43
CA ILE A 114 5.65 -14.08 9.40
C ILE A 114 6.62 -15.19 8.97
N ALA A 115 6.67 -15.53 7.70
CA ALA A 115 7.62 -16.52 7.20
C ALA A 115 9.07 -16.12 7.47
N LEU A 116 9.41 -14.85 7.28
CA LEU A 116 10.77 -14.31 7.52
C LEU A 116 11.03 -14.04 9.00
N GLY A 117 10.18 -13.24 9.63
CA GLY A 117 10.42 -12.64 10.95
C GLY A 117 9.70 -13.34 12.11
N GLY A 118 8.93 -14.38 11.83
CA GLY A 118 8.09 -15.02 12.83
C GLY A 118 6.95 -14.13 13.35
N PRO A 119 6.23 -14.59 14.40
CA PRO A 119 5.11 -13.87 15.01
C PRO A 119 5.46 -12.46 15.48
N GLY A 120 6.69 -12.23 15.95
CA GLY A 120 7.17 -10.94 16.44
C GLY A 120 7.14 -9.82 15.40
N ALA A 121 7.24 -10.13 14.11
CA ALA A 121 7.10 -9.15 13.03
C ALA A 121 5.73 -8.45 13.08
N THR A 122 4.67 -9.15 13.50
CA THR A 122 3.32 -8.59 13.66
C THR A 122 3.28 -7.45 14.67
N PHE A 123 3.97 -7.57 15.81
CA PHE A 123 4.06 -6.50 16.79
C PHE A 123 4.61 -5.21 16.17
N TRP A 124 5.72 -5.33 15.44
CA TRP A 124 6.37 -4.19 14.80
C TRP A 124 5.57 -3.63 13.62
N MET A 125 4.80 -4.47 12.93
CA MET A 125 3.84 -4.00 11.93
C MET A 125 2.75 -3.12 12.58
N ILE A 126 2.17 -3.53 13.69
CA ILE A 126 1.16 -2.74 14.43
C ILE A 126 1.75 -1.40 14.88
N VAL A 127 2.95 -1.41 15.46
CA VAL A 127 3.65 -0.19 15.88
C VAL A 127 3.90 0.75 14.69
N CYS A 128 4.36 0.21 13.56
CA CYS A 128 4.54 0.98 12.32
C CYS A 128 3.21 1.56 11.83
N GLY A 129 2.13 0.80 11.83
CA GLY A 129 0.80 1.26 11.45
C GLY A 129 0.33 2.44 12.29
N LEU A 130 0.42 2.31 13.63
CA LEU A 130 0.02 3.37 14.57
C LEU A 130 0.84 4.65 14.41
N MET A 131 2.16 4.55 14.22
CA MET A 131 3.01 5.71 13.98
C MET A 131 2.84 6.27 12.57
N GLY A 132 2.62 5.41 11.58
CA GLY A 132 2.39 5.76 10.18
C GLY A 132 1.15 6.64 9.97
N MET A 133 0.15 6.53 10.85
CA MET A 133 -1.02 7.43 10.86
C MET A 133 -0.59 8.90 10.88
N SER A 134 0.43 9.24 11.68
CA SER A 134 0.94 10.63 11.78
C SER A 134 1.63 11.09 10.50
N LEU A 135 2.32 10.19 9.78
CA LEU A 135 2.91 10.49 8.48
C LEU A 135 1.83 10.79 7.43
N LYS A 136 0.81 9.92 7.33
CA LYS A 136 -0.33 10.12 6.43
C LYS A 136 -1.06 11.45 6.69
N PHE A 137 -1.26 11.80 7.95
CA PHE A 137 -1.82 13.09 8.33
C PHE A 137 -1.03 14.26 7.73
N VAL A 138 0.29 14.24 7.82
CA VAL A 138 1.17 15.30 7.30
C VAL A 138 1.11 15.34 5.77
N GLU A 139 1.28 14.19 5.12
CA GLU A 139 1.29 14.05 3.66
C GLU A 139 0.00 14.54 3.02
N CYS A 140 -1.14 14.08 3.53
CA CYS A 140 -2.44 14.39 2.94
C CYS A 140 -2.86 15.83 3.23
N THR A 141 -2.50 16.40 4.40
CA THR A 141 -2.69 17.84 4.65
C THR A 141 -1.91 18.68 3.64
N LEU A 142 -0.63 18.34 3.37
CA LEU A 142 0.17 19.07 2.38
C LEU A 142 -0.36 18.85 0.96
N GLY A 143 -0.79 17.64 0.63
CA GLY A 143 -1.36 17.31 -0.66
C GLY A 143 -2.56 18.20 -1.01
N VAL A 144 -3.50 18.35 -0.09
CA VAL A 144 -4.68 19.23 -0.26
C VAL A 144 -4.29 20.70 -0.25
N HIS A 145 -3.39 21.12 0.65
CA HIS A 145 -3.01 22.53 0.78
C HIS A 145 -2.32 23.09 -0.48
N TYR A 146 -1.47 22.30 -1.13
CA TYR A 146 -0.69 22.71 -2.29
C TYR A 146 -1.23 22.21 -3.64
N ARG A 147 -2.42 21.61 -3.67
CA ARG A 147 -3.04 21.13 -4.90
C ARG A 147 -3.21 22.24 -5.94
N ASP A 148 -3.32 21.84 -7.18
CA ASP A 148 -3.64 22.68 -8.32
C ASP A 148 -5.03 22.29 -8.82
N VAL A 149 -5.87 23.27 -9.08
CA VAL A 149 -7.22 23.08 -9.65
C VAL A 149 -7.26 23.86 -10.94
N ASP A 150 -7.58 23.19 -12.05
CA ASP A 150 -7.68 23.87 -13.34
C ASP A 150 -9.05 24.51 -13.54
N ASP A 151 -9.21 25.22 -14.66
CA ASP A 151 -10.43 25.95 -15.01
C ASP A 151 -11.66 25.02 -15.19
N ASP A 152 -11.43 23.73 -15.46
CA ASP A 152 -12.45 22.68 -15.58
C ASP A 152 -12.79 22.03 -14.23
N GLY A 153 -12.14 22.45 -13.14
CA GLY A 153 -12.31 21.92 -11.80
C GLY A 153 -11.62 20.57 -11.58
N VAL A 154 -10.69 20.17 -12.46
CA VAL A 154 -9.89 18.96 -12.29
C VAL A 154 -8.76 19.21 -11.31
N VAL A 155 -8.61 18.31 -10.34
CA VAL A 155 -7.61 18.43 -9.29
C VAL A 155 -6.31 17.71 -9.64
N TYR A 156 -5.22 18.41 -9.43
CA TYR A 156 -3.86 17.90 -9.55
C TYR A 156 -3.14 18.11 -8.22
N GLY A 157 -2.82 17.04 -7.52
CA GLY A 157 -2.24 17.12 -6.17
C GLY A 157 -1.23 16.02 -5.87
N GLY A 158 -0.78 16.01 -4.63
CA GLY A 158 0.23 15.08 -4.15
C GLY A 158 1.62 15.67 -4.03
N PRO A 159 2.66 14.83 -3.79
CA PRO A 159 4.01 15.29 -3.48
C PRO A 159 4.63 16.19 -4.55
N MET A 160 4.37 15.93 -5.83
CA MET A 160 4.90 16.77 -6.92
C MET A 160 4.54 18.25 -6.71
N TYR A 161 3.35 18.51 -6.20
CA TYR A 161 2.82 19.88 -6.04
C TYR A 161 3.31 20.55 -4.76
N TYR A 162 3.30 19.86 -3.60
CA TYR A 162 3.85 20.48 -2.40
C TYR A 162 5.38 20.57 -2.42
N LEU A 163 6.09 19.68 -3.13
CA LEU A 163 7.52 19.82 -3.37
C LEU A 163 7.83 21.02 -4.25
N THR A 164 7.07 21.26 -5.32
CA THR A 164 7.34 22.40 -6.20
C THR A 164 6.85 23.73 -5.62
N LYS A 165 5.60 23.81 -5.15
CA LYS A 165 5.00 25.04 -4.64
C LYS A 165 5.50 25.35 -3.21
N GLY A 166 5.42 24.40 -2.29
CA GLY A 166 5.76 24.61 -0.89
C GLY A 166 7.26 24.87 -0.68
N LEU A 167 8.15 24.14 -1.36
CA LEU A 167 9.57 24.42 -1.25
C LEU A 167 9.96 25.75 -1.92
N LYS A 168 9.25 26.16 -2.98
CA LYS A 168 9.42 27.48 -3.59
C LYS A 168 9.10 28.60 -2.59
N GLU A 169 8.01 28.48 -1.83
CA GLU A 169 7.67 29.44 -0.76
C GLU A 169 8.73 29.54 0.34
N LYS A 170 9.44 28.45 0.60
CA LYS A 170 10.56 28.39 1.56
C LYS A 170 11.91 28.78 0.95
N GLY A 171 11.97 29.19 -0.32
CA GLY A 171 13.20 29.57 -1.01
C GLY A 171 14.00 28.43 -1.63
N PHE A 172 13.54 27.18 -1.55
CA PHE A 172 14.24 26.00 -2.07
C PHE A 172 13.74 25.57 -3.46
N VAL A 173 13.69 26.51 -4.42
CA VAL A 173 13.09 26.30 -5.76
C VAL A 173 13.71 25.11 -6.50
N THR A 174 15.05 25.06 -6.58
CA THR A 174 15.77 24.01 -7.34
C THR A 174 15.59 22.64 -6.69
N LEU A 175 15.74 22.58 -5.36
CA LEU A 175 15.54 21.33 -4.59
C LEU A 175 14.11 20.80 -4.79
N GLY A 176 13.11 21.68 -4.72
CA GLY A 176 11.71 21.30 -4.91
C GLY A 176 11.42 20.73 -6.29
N LYS A 177 11.97 21.33 -7.35
CA LYS A 177 11.82 20.81 -8.71
C LYS A 177 12.49 19.44 -8.89
N ILE A 178 13.72 19.28 -8.41
CA ILE A 178 14.46 18.02 -8.49
C ILE A 178 13.71 16.92 -7.72
N ALA A 179 13.33 17.18 -6.47
CA ALA A 179 12.61 16.23 -5.65
C ALA A 179 11.25 15.82 -6.26
N ALA A 180 10.51 16.78 -6.84
CA ALA A 180 9.23 16.51 -7.50
C ALA A 180 9.37 15.61 -8.73
N VAL A 181 10.41 15.82 -9.54
CA VAL A 181 10.70 14.98 -10.72
C VAL A 181 11.07 13.56 -10.30
N PHE A 182 11.96 13.40 -9.31
CA PHE A 182 12.31 12.08 -8.79
C PHE A 182 11.10 11.37 -8.18
N PHE A 183 10.30 12.09 -7.38
CA PHE A 183 9.06 11.52 -6.85
C PHE A 183 8.16 11.01 -7.98
N ALA A 184 7.92 11.82 -9.02
CA ALA A 184 7.06 11.44 -10.12
C ALA A 184 7.58 10.20 -10.89
N ILE A 185 8.89 10.12 -11.13
CA ILE A 185 9.51 8.95 -11.77
C ILE A 185 9.30 7.69 -10.92
N PHE A 186 9.58 7.76 -9.62
CA PHE A 186 9.43 6.62 -8.72
C PHE A 186 7.96 6.23 -8.52
N CYS A 187 7.04 7.20 -8.48
CA CYS A 187 5.60 6.94 -8.41
C CYS A 187 5.08 6.23 -9.67
N ILE A 188 5.56 6.60 -10.86
CA ILE A 188 5.24 5.87 -12.10
C ILE A 188 5.80 4.44 -12.02
N GLY A 189 7.06 4.27 -11.57
CA GLY A 189 7.65 2.95 -11.36
C GLY A 189 6.89 2.11 -10.33
N GLY A 190 6.51 2.71 -9.20
CA GLY A 190 5.67 2.08 -8.17
C GLY A 190 4.30 1.68 -8.70
N SER A 191 3.70 2.55 -9.55
CA SER A 191 2.40 2.26 -10.16
C SER A 191 2.46 1.08 -11.13
N PHE A 192 3.55 0.87 -11.85
CA PHE A 192 3.74 -0.29 -12.71
C PHE A 192 4.17 -1.55 -11.95
N GLY A 193 4.90 -1.40 -10.83
CA GLY A 193 5.38 -2.48 -9.98
C GLY A 193 4.36 -2.90 -8.92
N GLY A 194 4.46 -2.29 -7.74
CA GLY A 194 3.70 -2.68 -6.53
C GLY A 194 2.19 -2.47 -6.65
N GLY A 195 1.79 -1.37 -7.29
CA GLY A 195 0.39 -1.05 -7.53
C GLY A 195 -0.26 -1.79 -8.71
N ASN A 196 0.50 -2.58 -9.46
CA ASN A 196 0.00 -3.25 -10.66
C ASN A 196 0.56 -4.68 -10.80
N ALA A 197 1.80 -4.82 -11.30
CA ALA A 197 2.37 -6.12 -11.66
C ALA A 197 2.39 -7.10 -10.47
N ALA A 198 2.73 -6.64 -9.27
CA ALA A 198 2.71 -7.46 -8.06
C ALA A 198 1.29 -7.92 -7.67
N GLN A 199 0.30 -7.04 -7.83
CA GLN A 199 -1.10 -7.35 -7.57
C GLN A 199 -1.63 -8.39 -8.58
N ALA A 200 -1.37 -8.15 -9.88
CA ALA A 200 -1.77 -9.04 -10.95
C ALA A 200 -1.11 -10.42 -10.85
N ASN A 201 0.15 -10.47 -10.39
CA ASN A 201 0.89 -11.71 -10.16
C ASN A 201 0.22 -12.57 -9.09
N GLN A 202 -0.08 -12.00 -7.93
CA GLN A 202 -0.72 -12.74 -6.82
C GLN A 202 -2.14 -13.19 -7.20
N ALA A 203 -2.92 -12.33 -7.87
CA ALA A 203 -4.25 -12.72 -8.36
C ALA A 203 -4.16 -13.87 -9.38
N ALA A 204 -3.20 -13.80 -10.31
CA ALA A 204 -3.01 -14.89 -11.28
C ALA A 204 -2.58 -16.20 -10.62
N LEU A 205 -1.73 -16.13 -9.57
CA LEU A 205 -1.27 -17.31 -8.83
C LEU A 205 -2.46 -18.06 -8.22
N VAL A 206 -3.27 -17.39 -7.40
CA VAL A 206 -4.41 -18.03 -6.72
C VAL A 206 -5.50 -18.52 -7.70
N VAL A 207 -5.72 -17.81 -8.81
CA VAL A 207 -6.67 -18.25 -9.85
C VAL A 207 -6.16 -19.49 -10.58
N LYS A 208 -4.87 -19.58 -10.87
CA LYS A 208 -4.25 -20.77 -11.45
C LYS A 208 -4.39 -21.98 -10.54
N ASP A 209 -4.08 -21.80 -9.25
CA ASP A 209 -4.15 -22.86 -8.26
C ASP A 209 -5.59 -23.37 -8.12
N LEU A 210 -6.58 -22.47 -8.05
CA LEU A 210 -7.99 -22.82 -7.94
C LEU A 210 -8.53 -23.58 -9.17
N LEU A 211 -8.11 -23.16 -10.38
CA LEU A 211 -8.61 -23.74 -11.63
C LEU A 211 -7.75 -24.91 -12.16
N GLY A 212 -6.65 -25.24 -11.49
CA GLY A 212 -5.72 -26.29 -11.93
C GLY A 212 -5.05 -25.98 -13.28
N PHE A 213 -4.77 -24.69 -13.55
CA PHE A 213 -4.18 -24.29 -14.83
C PHE A 213 -2.65 -24.45 -14.82
N GLU A 214 -2.14 -25.49 -15.50
CA GLU A 214 -0.70 -25.76 -15.62
C GLU A 214 -0.04 -25.13 -16.86
N SER A 215 -0.84 -24.58 -17.80
CA SER A 215 -0.31 -24.00 -19.05
C SER A 215 0.55 -22.78 -18.79
N THR A 216 1.66 -22.65 -19.51
CA THR A 216 2.55 -21.48 -19.50
C THR A 216 1.83 -20.18 -19.90
N PHE A 217 0.76 -20.26 -20.68
CA PHE A 217 -0.03 -19.12 -21.14
C PHE A 217 -1.16 -18.72 -20.17
N SER A 218 -1.46 -19.53 -19.16
CA SER A 218 -2.59 -19.26 -18.25
C SER A 218 -2.44 -17.92 -17.53
N GLY A 219 -1.23 -17.53 -17.11
CA GLY A 219 -0.99 -16.22 -16.51
C GLY A 219 -1.32 -15.07 -17.43
N ALA A 220 -0.93 -15.14 -18.70
CA ALA A 220 -1.24 -14.10 -19.68
C ALA A 220 -2.74 -13.99 -19.96
N ILE A 221 -3.47 -15.11 -20.01
CA ILE A 221 -4.94 -15.11 -20.19
C ILE A 221 -5.63 -14.45 -19.00
N ILE A 222 -5.27 -14.83 -17.78
CA ILE A 222 -5.79 -14.20 -16.56
C ILE A 222 -5.45 -12.70 -16.56
N GLY A 223 -4.22 -12.34 -16.95
CA GLY A 223 -3.78 -10.96 -17.08
C GLY A 223 -4.61 -10.13 -18.07
N ILE A 224 -5.01 -10.70 -19.21
CA ILE A 224 -5.89 -10.04 -20.19
C ILE A 224 -7.27 -9.78 -19.57
N VAL A 225 -7.83 -10.74 -18.84
CA VAL A 225 -9.11 -10.58 -18.15
C VAL A 225 -9.03 -9.46 -17.10
N LEU A 226 -8.00 -9.50 -16.25
CA LEU A 226 -7.77 -8.47 -15.24
C LEU A 226 -7.55 -7.09 -15.88
N ALA A 227 -6.73 -7.00 -16.93
CA ALA A 227 -6.49 -5.75 -17.66
C ALA A 227 -7.77 -5.19 -18.27
N THR A 228 -8.66 -6.05 -18.76
CA THR A 228 -9.97 -5.62 -19.29
C THR A 228 -10.84 -5.02 -18.18
N VAL A 229 -10.97 -5.70 -17.05
CA VAL A 229 -11.76 -5.22 -15.90
C VAL A 229 -11.22 -3.88 -15.39
N VAL A 230 -9.91 -3.80 -15.14
CA VAL A 230 -9.25 -2.57 -14.68
C VAL A 230 -9.40 -1.47 -15.73
N GLY A 231 -9.19 -1.76 -17.01
CA GLY A 231 -9.29 -0.81 -18.12
C GLY A 231 -10.65 -0.13 -18.20
N ILE A 232 -11.73 -0.90 -18.08
CA ILE A 232 -13.10 -0.37 -18.07
C ILE A 232 -13.29 0.69 -16.96
N ILE A 233 -12.67 0.51 -15.81
CA ILE A 233 -12.84 1.39 -14.65
C ILE A 233 -11.97 2.64 -14.80
N ILE A 234 -10.68 2.50 -15.13
CA ILE A 234 -9.72 3.61 -15.12
C ILE A 234 -9.96 4.64 -16.25
N ILE A 235 -10.72 4.28 -17.30
CA ILE A 235 -11.07 5.21 -18.37
C ILE A 235 -11.87 6.40 -17.83
N GLY A 236 -12.72 6.20 -16.83
CA GLY A 236 -13.59 7.22 -16.26
C GLY A 236 -12.92 8.21 -15.28
N GLY A 237 -11.60 8.12 -15.06
CA GLY A 237 -10.85 8.99 -14.16
C GLY A 237 -11.23 8.85 -12.68
N ILE A 238 -10.82 9.84 -11.86
CA ILE A 238 -10.95 9.75 -10.38
C ILE A 238 -12.41 9.62 -9.92
N LYS A 239 -13.35 10.28 -10.56
CA LYS A 239 -14.78 10.20 -10.18
C LYS A 239 -15.33 8.78 -10.30
N ARG A 240 -14.98 8.08 -11.39
CA ARG A 240 -15.38 6.69 -11.59
C ARG A 240 -14.63 5.75 -10.68
N ILE A 241 -13.33 5.94 -10.51
CA ILE A 241 -12.50 5.20 -9.56
C ILE A 241 -13.11 5.31 -8.16
N ALA A 242 -13.37 6.51 -7.67
CA ALA A 242 -13.95 6.77 -6.36
C ALA A 242 -15.34 6.13 -6.18
N SER A 243 -16.20 6.22 -7.21
CA SER A 243 -17.54 5.60 -7.19
C SER A 243 -17.50 4.05 -7.16
N VAL A 244 -16.44 3.46 -7.68
CA VAL A 244 -16.22 2.00 -7.63
C VAL A 244 -15.61 1.62 -6.28
N THR A 245 -14.58 2.33 -5.83
CA THR A 245 -13.87 2.00 -4.58
C THR A 245 -14.73 2.21 -3.34
N GLU A 246 -15.60 3.23 -3.30
CA GLU A 246 -16.54 3.45 -2.19
C GLU A 246 -17.50 2.27 -1.92
N LYS A 247 -17.71 1.41 -2.91
CA LYS A 247 -18.55 0.21 -2.80
C LYS A 247 -17.74 -1.05 -2.59
N ILE A 248 -16.68 -1.22 -3.38
CA ILE A 248 -15.86 -2.46 -3.34
C ILE A 248 -15.06 -2.54 -2.05
N VAL A 249 -14.44 -1.44 -1.60
CA VAL A 249 -13.52 -1.47 -0.45
C VAL A 249 -14.21 -1.85 0.85
N PRO A 250 -15.33 -1.23 1.26
CA PRO A 250 -16.03 -1.67 2.47
C PRO A 250 -16.52 -3.12 2.38
N PHE A 251 -17.00 -3.54 1.20
CA PHE A 251 -17.48 -4.91 0.99
C PHE A 251 -16.34 -5.93 1.12
N MET A 252 -15.21 -5.73 0.40
CA MET A 252 -14.09 -6.67 0.45
C MET A 252 -13.43 -6.73 1.82
N ALA A 253 -13.27 -5.56 2.48
CA ALA A 253 -12.69 -5.49 3.82
C ALA A 253 -13.58 -6.20 4.85
N LEU A 254 -14.89 -5.92 4.83
CA LEU A 254 -15.84 -6.57 5.73
C LEU A 254 -15.86 -8.08 5.54
N LEU A 255 -15.92 -8.54 4.29
CA LEU A 255 -15.92 -9.95 3.94
C LEU A 255 -14.67 -10.66 4.50
N TYR A 256 -13.49 -10.05 4.31
CA TYR A 256 -12.23 -10.58 4.80
C TYR A 256 -12.15 -10.58 6.33
N ILE A 257 -12.53 -9.46 6.98
CA ILE A 257 -12.57 -9.33 8.43
C ILE A 257 -13.48 -10.38 9.07
N VAL A 258 -14.68 -10.58 8.52
CA VAL A 258 -15.63 -11.58 9.03
C VAL A 258 -15.05 -13.00 8.94
N ALA A 259 -14.39 -13.34 7.85
CA ALA A 259 -13.75 -14.65 7.69
C ALA A 259 -12.58 -14.83 8.67
N CYS A 260 -11.73 -13.83 8.86
CA CYS A 260 -10.67 -13.87 9.88
C CYS A 260 -11.26 -14.04 11.30
N LEU A 261 -12.25 -13.22 11.64
CA LEU A 261 -12.91 -13.31 12.96
C LEU A 261 -13.57 -14.68 13.17
N TYR A 262 -14.17 -15.26 12.15
CA TYR A 262 -14.73 -16.61 12.24
C TYR A 262 -13.66 -17.64 12.62
N ILE A 263 -12.49 -17.63 11.96
CA ILE A 263 -11.36 -18.53 12.27
C ILE A 263 -10.87 -18.30 13.71
N LEU A 264 -10.70 -17.04 14.12
CA LEU A 264 -10.23 -16.69 15.47
C LEU A 264 -11.23 -17.09 16.55
N LEU A 265 -12.53 -16.98 16.29
CA LEU A 265 -13.58 -17.42 17.22
C LEU A 265 -13.60 -18.95 17.38
N LEU A 266 -13.36 -19.71 16.30
CA LEU A 266 -13.21 -21.17 16.39
C LEU A 266 -12.01 -21.59 17.22
N ASN A 267 -10.98 -20.76 17.27
CA ASN A 267 -9.72 -21.00 17.99
C ASN A 267 -9.53 -20.02 19.17
N PHE A 268 -10.64 -19.58 19.77
CA PHE A 268 -10.61 -18.54 20.81
C PHE A 268 -9.71 -18.88 22.00
N SER A 269 -9.63 -20.15 22.35
CA SER A 269 -8.75 -20.64 23.44
C SER A 269 -7.26 -20.44 23.20
N PHE A 270 -6.83 -20.27 21.95
CA PHE A 270 -5.43 -20.03 21.57
C PHE A 270 -5.12 -18.54 21.37
N LEU A 271 -6.11 -17.66 21.39
CA LEU A 271 -5.93 -16.24 21.07
C LEU A 271 -4.97 -15.53 22.04
N ASP A 272 -5.09 -15.83 23.34
CA ASP A 272 -4.22 -15.27 24.38
C ASP A 272 -2.77 -15.73 24.17
N ASP A 273 -2.56 -17.01 23.84
CA ASP A 273 -1.25 -17.57 23.54
C ASP A 273 -0.64 -16.96 22.27
N ALA A 274 -1.46 -16.74 21.24
CA ALA A 274 -1.01 -16.08 20.00
C ALA A 274 -0.55 -14.63 20.27
N ILE A 275 -1.30 -13.87 21.05
CA ILE A 275 -0.93 -12.50 21.44
C ILE A 275 0.34 -12.51 22.29
N ALA A 276 0.43 -13.41 23.28
CA ALA A 276 1.63 -13.55 24.10
C ALA A 276 2.86 -13.93 23.25
N LEU A 277 2.68 -14.80 22.26
CA LEU A 277 3.73 -15.20 21.33
C LEU A 277 4.20 -14.02 20.47
N ILE A 278 3.28 -13.22 19.92
CA ILE A 278 3.61 -12.01 19.17
C ILE A 278 4.48 -11.08 20.00
N VAL A 279 4.10 -10.79 21.24
CA VAL A 279 4.86 -9.90 22.12
C VAL A 279 6.22 -10.51 22.50
N LYS A 280 6.25 -11.79 22.87
CA LYS A 280 7.48 -12.48 23.22
C LYS A 280 8.49 -12.50 22.08
N GLU A 281 8.05 -12.90 20.88
CA GLU A 281 8.90 -13.01 19.68
C GLU A 281 9.33 -11.63 19.14
N ALA A 282 8.62 -10.56 19.46
CA ALA A 282 9.05 -9.21 19.09
C ALA A 282 10.35 -8.78 19.77
N PHE A 283 10.60 -9.27 21.00
CA PHE A 283 11.75 -8.89 21.83
C PHE A 283 12.72 -10.05 22.11
N ASN A 284 12.32 -11.28 21.81
CA ASN A 284 13.14 -12.48 21.95
C ASN A 284 12.83 -13.45 20.79
N PRO A 285 13.17 -13.10 19.54
CA PRO A 285 12.79 -13.88 18.37
C PRO A 285 13.46 -15.24 18.32
N THR A 286 12.70 -16.27 17.95
CA THR A 286 13.20 -17.62 17.66
C THR A 286 13.50 -17.82 16.18
N ALA A 287 13.05 -16.91 15.30
CA ALA A 287 13.33 -16.96 13.87
C ALA A 287 14.84 -16.84 13.59
N ILE A 288 15.43 -17.94 13.13
CA ILE A 288 16.86 -18.03 12.83
C ILE A 288 17.15 -17.32 11.50
N GLY A 289 18.17 -16.45 11.48
CA GLY A 289 18.62 -15.77 10.25
C GLY A 289 18.13 -14.34 10.05
N VAL A 290 17.27 -13.81 10.91
CA VAL A 290 16.68 -12.46 10.76
C VAL A 290 17.50 -11.35 11.44
N GLY A 291 18.58 -11.64 12.14
CA GLY A 291 19.38 -10.63 12.84
C GLY A 291 18.81 -10.20 14.22
N GLY A 292 18.14 -11.11 14.92
CA GLY A 292 17.58 -10.87 16.25
C GLY A 292 16.45 -9.85 16.27
N VAL A 293 16.28 -9.13 17.39
CA VAL A 293 15.19 -8.15 17.60
C VAL A 293 15.16 -7.07 16.52
N ILE A 294 16.33 -6.56 16.14
CA ILE A 294 16.42 -5.50 15.11
C ILE A 294 15.99 -6.04 13.75
N GLY A 295 16.38 -7.25 13.40
CA GLY A 295 15.97 -7.88 12.15
C GLY A 295 14.46 -8.09 12.07
N VAL A 296 13.83 -8.59 13.14
CA VAL A 296 12.37 -8.76 13.22
C VAL A 296 11.64 -7.42 13.13
N LEU A 297 12.15 -6.38 13.82
CA LEU A 297 11.65 -5.01 13.70
C LEU A 297 11.72 -4.53 12.25
N MET A 298 12.85 -4.72 11.57
CA MET A 298 13.06 -4.28 10.19
C MET A 298 12.12 -5.00 9.22
N VAL A 299 11.92 -6.31 9.39
CA VAL A 299 10.94 -7.08 8.60
C VAL A 299 9.54 -6.52 8.82
N GLY A 300 9.11 -6.33 10.08
CA GLY A 300 7.79 -5.80 10.42
C GLY A 300 7.56 -4.41 9.82
N PHE A 301 8.50 -3.48 10.02
CA PHE A 301 8.39 -2.12 9.47
C PHE A 301 8.42 -2.11 7.94
N LYS A 302 9.30 -2.87 7.30
CA LYS A 302 9.36 -2.96 5.84
C LYS A 302 8.02 -3.42 5.25
N ARG A 303 7.44 -4.47 5.80
CA ARG A 303 6.17 -5.02 5.29
C ARG A 303 4.97 -4.13 5.61
N ALA A 304 4.94 -3.51 6.78
CA ALA A 304 3.90 -2.53 7.13
C ALA A 304 3.97 -1.28 6.25
N ALA A 305 5.17 -0.69 6.07
CA ALA A 305 5.35 0.49 5.23
C ALA A 305 5.03 0.21 3.75
N PHE A 306 5.29 -1.00 3.27
CA PHE A 306 4.85 -1.43 1.94
C PHE A 306 3.32 -1.54 1.86
N SER A 307 2.66 -2.02 2.90
CA SER A 307 1.20 -2.20 2.94
C SER A 307 0.46 -0.86 3.07
N ASN A 308 0.76 -0.08 4.11
CA ASN A 308 0.04 1.17 4.40
C ASN A 308 0.60 2.41 3.69
N GLU A 309 1.77 2.31 3.06
CA GLU A 309 2.42 3.38 2.29
C GLU A 309 2.65 4.69 3.09
N ALA A 310 2.67 4.64 4.43
CA ALA A 310 2.92 5.81 5.25
C ALA A 310 4.36 6.29 5.09
N GLY A 311 4.53 7.57 4.76
CA GLY A 311 5.83 8.15 4.46
C GLY A 311 6.25 8.03 2.98
N VAL A 312 5.47 7.30 2.18
CA VAL A 312 5.70 7.15 0.73
C VAL A 312 5.16 8.35 -0.05
N GLY A 313 4.04 8.93 0.39
CA GLY A 313 3.42 10.10 -0.23
C GLY A 313 2.34 9.80 -1.26
N SER A 314 2.16 8.55 -1.67
CA SER A 314 1.23 8.12 -2.72
C SER A 314 -0.23 8.49 -2.43
N ALA A 315 -0.72 8.20 -1.24
CA ALA A 315 -2.10 8.45 -0.83
C ALA A 315 -2.49 9.93 -0.90
N SER A 316 -1.54 10.84 -0.67
CA SER A 316 -1.80 12.28 -0.77
C SER A 316 -2.30 12.71 -2.15
N ILE A 317 -2.06 11.89 -3.19
CA ILE A 317 -2.56 12.13 -4.55
C ILE A 317 -4.09 11.94 -4.61
N ALA A 318 -4.61 10.84 -4.03
CA ALA A 318 -6.07 10.62 -3.96
C ALA A 318 -6.75 11.61 -3.02
N HIS A 319 -6.19 11.81 -1.84
CA HIS A 319 -6.72 12.74 -0.84
C HIS A 319 -6.76 14.20 -1.34
N SER A 320 -5.86 14.59 -2.25
CA SER A 320 -5.88 15.93 -2.86
C SER A 320 -7.15 16.24 -3.65
N ALA A 321 -7.85 15.21 -4.15
CA ALA A 321 -9.07 15.37 -4.93
C ALA A 321 -10.32 15.69 -4.10
N VAL A 322 -10.22 15.72 -2.77
CA VAL A 322 -11.35 15.94 -1.86
C VAL A 322 -11.96 17.33 -1.98
N LYS A 323 -13.27 17.41 -1.81
CA LYS A 323 -14.02 18.66 -1.68
C LYS A 323 -13.93 19.20 -0.26
N THR A 324 -13.01 20.10 0.00
CA THR A 324 -12.88 20.79 1.28
C THR A 324 -12.10 22.09 1.16
N LYS A 325 -12.45 23.07 1.98
CA LYS A 325 -11.69 24.33 2.14
C LYS A 325 -10.61 24.24 3.24
N TYR A 326 -10.60 23.14 4.04
CA TYR A 326 -9.66 22.95 5.11
C TYR A 326 -8.74 21.75 4.84
N ALA A 327 -7.51 22.00 4.46
CA ALA A 327 -6.56 20.93 4.14
C ALA A 327 -6.35 19.93 5.28
N ALA A 328 -6.38 20.40 6.54
CA ALA A 328 -6.17 19.53 7.69
C ALA A 328 -7.36 18.61 7.99
N SER A 329 -8.57 18.90 7.49
CA SER A 329 -9.70 17.97 7.65
C SER A 329 -9.41 16.65 6.96
N GLU A 330 -8.91 16.72 5.72
CA GLU A 330 -8.55 15.53 4.95
C GLU A 330 -7.29 14.84 5.49
N GLY A 331 -6.32 15.62 5.99
CA GLY A 331 -5.19 15.03 6.73
C GLY A 331 -5.63 14.20 7.93
N LEU A 332 -6.65 14.66 8.68
CA LEU A 332 -7.23 13.89 9.77
C LEU A 332 -7.95 12.64 9.27
N VAL A 333 -8.67 12.71 8.15
CA VAL A 333 -9.29 11.52 7.51
C VAL A 333 -8.22 10.47 7.18
N ALA A 334 -7.08 10.89 6.65
CA ALA A 334 -5.99 10.00 6.27
C ALA A 334 -5.35 9.24 7.46
N LEU A 335 -5.58 9.67 8.72
CA LEU A 335 -5.21 8.87 9.91
C LEU A 335 -5.85 7.49 9.89
N LEU A 336 -7.06 7.34 9.34
CA LEU A 336 -7.81 6.09 9.36
C LEU A 336 -7.23 5.04 8.41
N GLU A 337 -6.49 5.44 7.39
CA GLU A 337 -5.96 4.55 6.37
C GLU A 337 -4.97 3.52 6.93
N PRO A 338 -3.85 3.88 7.61
CA PRO A 338 -2.94 2.89 8.21
C PRO A 338 -3.59 2.10 9.36
N PHE A 339 -4.58 2.68 10.03
CA PHE A 339 -5.32 1.97 11.06
C PHE A 339 -6.12 0.82 10.46
N ILE A 340 -6.91 1.08 9.41
CA ILE A 340 -7.71 0.05 8.73
C ILE A 340 -6.80 -1.00 8.09
N ASP A 341 -5.79 -0.54 7.34
CA ASP A 341 -4.87 -1.40 6.60
C ASP A 341 -4.06 -2.31 7.52
N THR A 342 -3.27 -1.68 8.41
CA THR A 342 -2.23 -2.42 9.13
C THR A 342 -2.69 -2.85 10.52
N VAL A 343 -3.29 -1.92 11.30
CA VAL A 343 -3.67 -2.25 12.68
C VAL A 343 -4.84 -3.23 12.72
N VAL A 344 -5.77 -3.16 11.74
CA VAL A 344 -6.90 -4.09 11.67
C VAL A 344 -6.61 -5.27 10.74
N ILE A 345 -6.51 -5.03 9.43
CA ILE A 345 -6.50 -6.11 8.44
C ILE A 345 -5.23 -6.96 8.51
N CYS A 346 -4.03 -6.33 8.53
CA CYS A 346 -2.77 -7.09 8.62
C CYS A 346 -2.69 -7.87 9.94
N THR A 347 -3.16 -7.30 11.06
CA THR A 347 -3.16 -8.00 12.35
C THR A 347 -4.07 -9.23 12.34
N LEU A 348 -5.26 -9.11 11.76
CA LEU A 348 -6.16 -10.26 11.62
C LEU A 348 -5.56 -11.37 10.76
N THR A 349 -4.96 -11.02 9.62
CA THR A 349 -4.23 -11.98 8.76
C THR A 349 -3.11 -12.68 9.54
N ALA A 350 -2.32 -11.91 10.28
CA ALA A 350 -1.22 -12.44 11.08
C ALA A 350 -1.72 -13.41 12.15
N LEU A 351 -2.77 -13.05 12.88
CA LEU A 351 -3.37 -13.92 13.91
C LEU A 351 -3.89 -15.23 13.30
N VAL A 352 -4.51 -15.20 12.13
CA VAL A 352 -4.96 -16.42 11.43
C VAL A 352 -3.78 -17.32 11.08
N ILE A 353 -2.70 -16.77 10.52
CA ILE A 353 -1.51 -17.55 10.16
C ILE A 353 -0.82 -18.10 11.40
N ILE A 354 -0.70 -17.32 12.48
CA ILE A 354 -0.10 -17.75 13.75
C ILE A 354 -0.95 -18.86 14.40
N THR A 355 -2.27 -18.73 14.36
CA THR A 355 -3.20 -19.77 14.84
C THR A 355 -3.06 -21.07 14.05
N PHE A 356 -2.98 -20.99 12.74
CA PHE A 356 -2.72 -22.14 11.88
C PHE A 356 -1.38 -22.83 12.24
N ASN A 357 -0.34 -22.05 12.55
CA ASN A 357 0.96 -22.60 12.92
C ASN A 357 1.09 -22.98 14.42
N SER A 358 0.01 -23.01 15.18
CA SER A 358 0.02 -23.32 16.62
C SER A 358 0.61 -24.70 16.95
N SER A 359 0.43 -25.66 16.03
CA SER A 359 1.00 -27.02 16.15
C SER A 359 2.37 -27.18 15.49
N GLY A 360 3.01 -26.10 15.02
CA GLY A 360 4.31 -26.16 14.36
C GLY A 360 4.28 -26.73 12.95
N VAL A 361 3.25 -26.37 12.17
CA VAL A 361 3.06 -26.80 10.77
C VAL A 361 4.23 -26.43 9.88
N PHE A 362 4.85 -25.26 10.14
CA PHE A 362 6.03 -24.81 9.42
C PHE A 362 7.01 -24.04 10.32
N ALA A 363 8.28 -23.95 9.89
CA ALA A 363 9.33 -23.20 10.58
C ALA A 363 9.39 -21.76 10.11
N TYR A 364 9.67 -20.83 11.02
CA TYR A 364 9.93 -19.42 10.74
C TYR A 364 11.42 -19.18 10.36
N GLY A 365 11.72 -18.06 9.72
CA GLY A 365 13.10 -17.61 9.43
C GLY A 365 13.67 -18.12 8.10
N GLY A 366 12.81 -18.57 7.18
CA GLY A 366 13.19 -18.97 5.82
C GLY A 366 13.42 -17.78 4.87
N GLU A 367 13.60 -18.07 3.59
CA GLU A 367 13.82 -17.07 2.51
C GLU A 367 12.52 -16.48 1.94
N GLY A 368 11.45 -16.40 2.74
CA GLY A 368 10.16 -15.79 2.32
C GLY A 368 9.07 -16.80 1.93
N GLY A 369 9.41 -18.10 1.84
CA GLY A 369 8.46 -19.19 1.71
C GLY A 369 8.51 -20.13 2.92
N VAL A 370 7.50 -20.98 3.05
CA VAL A 370 7.42 -22.02 4.09
C VAL A 370 7.11 -23.38 3.47
N MET A 371 7.70 -24.43 4.03
CA MET A 371 7.43 -25.81 3.65
C MET A 371 6.25 -26.34 4.47
N ILE A 372 5.16 -26.73 3.81
CA ILE A 372 4.00 -27.38 4.42
C ILE A 372 3.75 -28.69 3.67
N ASP A 373 3.77 -29.81 4.36
CA ASP A 373 3.57 -31.18 3.80
C ASP A 373 4.48 -31.48 2.58
N GLY A 374 5.72 -30.99 2.61
CA GLY A 374 6.69 -31.19 1.52
C GLY A 374 6.49 -30.29 0.29
N VAL A 375 5.58 -29.33 0.35
CA VAL A 375 5.32 -28.35 -0.71
C VAL A 375 5.73 -26.94 -0.23
N MET A 376 6.40 -26.19 -1.10
CA MET A 376 6.77 -24.80 -0.82
C MET A 376 5.57 -23.87 -1.10
N TYR A 377 5.20 -23.09 -0.10
CA TYR A 377 4.19 -22.04 -0.20
C TYR A 377 4.81 -20.66 0.01
N GLU A 378 4.39 -19.69 -0.81
CA GLU A 378 4.87 -18.29 -0.77
C GLU A 378 3.68 -17.32 -0.80
N GLY A 379 3.85 -16.15 -0.19
CA GLY A 379 2.89 -15.05 -0.25
C GLY A 379 1.46 -15.47 0.12
N ALA A 380 0.50 -15.19 -0.76
CA ALA A 380 -0.92 -15.50 -0.53
C ALA A 380 -1.20 -17.01 -0.37
N GLY A 381 -0.34 -17.88 -0.89
CA GLY A 381 -0.46 -19.33 -0.74
C GLY A 381 -0.39 -19.80 0.71
N ILE A 382 0.45 -19.15 1.56
CA ILE A 382 0.54 -19.44 2.99
C ILE A 382 -0.79 -19.09 3.68
N THR A 383 -1.33 -17.90 3.38
CA THR A 383 -2.62 -17.47 3.92
C THR A 383 -3.75 -18.38 3.44
N SER A 384 -3.70 -18.82 2.17
CA SER A 384 -4.69 -19.76 1.62
C SER A 384 -4.71 -21.08 2.38
N LYS A 385 -3.54 -21.63 2.69
CA LYS A 385 -3.44 -22.84 3.50
C LYS A 385 -3.99 -22.64 4.92
N ALA A 386 -3.69 -21.51 5.55
CA ALA A 386 -4.20 -21.19 6.88
C ALA A 386 -5.75 -21.07 6.90
N PHE A 387 -6.36 -20.51 5.86
CA PHE A 387 -7.81 -20.45 5.76
C PHE A 387 -8.43 -21.82 5.46
N ALA A 388 -7.79 -22.63 4.61
CA ALA A 388 -8.29 -23.94 4.20
C ALA A 388 -8.40 -24.93 5.35
N GLU A 389 -7.61 -24.75 6.41
CA GLU A 389 -7.68 -25.57 7.63
C GLU A 389 -9.02 -25.40 8.36
N TYR A 390 -9.62 -24.20 8.30
CA TYR A 390 -10.78 -23.86 9.14
C TYR A 390 -12.07 -23.63 8.34
N ILE A 391 -11.97 -23.25 7.08
CA ILE A 391 -13.14 -22.89 6.25
C ILE A 391 -13.23 -23.82 5.04
N PRO A 392 -14.25 -24.67 4.94
CA PRO A 392 -14.49 -25.47 3.74
C PRO A 392 -14.62 -24.56 2.51
N TYR A 393 -14.03 -24.96 1.38
CA TYR A 393 -14.01 -24.19 0.12
C TYR A 393 -13.40 -22.78 0.24
N SER A 394 -12.52 -22.56 1.23
CA SER A 394 -11.85 -21.27 1.42
C SER A 394 -10.93 -20.87 0.26
N ASP A 395 -10.47 -21.81 -0.53
CA ASP A 395 -9.73 -21.61 -1.78
C ASP A 395 -10.51 -20.71 -2.76
N VAL A 396 -11.82 -20.96 -2.96
CA VAL A 396 -12.70 -20.10 -3.77
C VAL A 396 -12.86 -18.73 -3.13
N PHE A 397 -13.17 -18.69 -1.82
CA PHE A 397 -13.36 -17.46 -1.07
C PHE A 397 -12.10 -16.58 -1.11
N LEU A 398 -10.94 -17.16 -0.81
CA LEU A 398 -9.69 -16.40 -0.76
C LEU A 398 -9.24 -15.96 -2.17
N THR A 399 -9.46 -16.78 -3.19
CA THR A 399 -9.21 -16.38 -4.58
C THR A 399 -10.03 -15.15 -4.94
N VAL A 400 -11.34 -15.13 -4.63
CA VAL A 400 -12.19 -13.95 -4.83
C VAL A 400 -11.67 -12.74 -4.05
N ALA A 401 -11.32 -12.92 -2.77
CA ALA A 401 -10.77 -11.83 -1.96
C ALA A 401 -9.46 -11.27 -2.53
N VAL A 402 -8.49 -12.13 -2.87
CA VAL A 402 -7.21 -11.73 -3.46
C VAL A 402 -7.39 -11.00 -4.79
N VAL A 403 -8.31 -11.46 -5.65
CA VAL A 403 -8.64 -10.80 -6.93
C VAL A 403 -9.27 -9.44 -6.70
N LEU A 404 -10.23 -9.32 -5.76
CA LEU A 404 -10.85 -8.03 -5.42
C LEU A 404 -9.83 -7.04 -4.85
N PHE A 405 -8.95 -7.49 -3.96
CA PHE A 405 -7.87 -6.69 -3.39
C PHE A 405 -6.88 -6.25 -4.47
N ALA A 406 -6.50 -7.15 -5.38
CA ALA A 406 -5.62 -6.82 -6.50
C ALA A 406 -6.25 -5.77 -7.43
N VAL A 407 -7.49 -6.00 -7.86
CA VAL A 407 -8.19 -5.08 -8.78
C VAL A 407 -8.38 -3.72 -8.13
N SER A 408 -8.79 -3.65 -6.86
CA SER A 408 -8.98 -2.39 -6.15
C SER A 408 -7.67 -1.60 -6.07
N THR A 409 -6.56 -2.24 -5.71
CA THR A 409 -5.24 -1.61 -5.64
C THR A 409 -4.78 -1.12 -7.02
N MET A 410 -4.91 -1.94 -8.07
CA MET A 410 -4.57 -1.53 -9.44
C MET A 410 -5.35 -0.29 -9.89
N ILE A 411 -6.63 -0.19 -9.56
CA ILE A 411 -7.47 0.96 -9.91
C ILE A 411 -6.94 2.24 -9.27
N SER A 412 -6.65 2.24 -7.98
CA SER A 412 -6.15 3.42 -7.26
C SER A 412 -4.75 3.81 -7.68
N TRP A 413 -3.84 2.85 -7.80
CA TRP A 413 -2.48 3.09 -8.25
C TRP A 413 -2.40 3.56 -9.70
N SER A 414 -3.36 3.18 -10.54
CA SER A 414 -3.47 3.74 -11.90
C SER A 414 -3.65 5.27 -11.88
N TYR A 415 -4.41 5.78 -10.91
CA TYR A 415 -4.58 7.22 -10.73
C TYR A 415 -3.30 7.90 -10.20
N TYR A 416 -2.62 7.29 -9.21
CA TYR A 416 -1.38 7.85 -8.67
C TYR A 416 -0.30 8.00 -9.74
N GLY A 417 -0.07 6.95 -10.50
CA GLY A 417 0.91 6.99 -11.57
C GLY A 417 0.49 7.91 -12.73
N LEU A 418 -0.80 8.00 -13.05
CA LEU A 418 -1.32 8.92 -14.06
C LEU A 418 -1.09 10.39 -13.67
N GLN A 419 -1.33 10.75 -12.41
CA GLN A 419 -1.08 12.11 -11.91
C GLN A 419 0.42 12.46 -11.99
N SER A 420 1.30 11.51 -11.64
CA SER A 420 2.74 11.67 -11.77
C SER A 420 3.19 11.73 -13.23
N TRP A 421 2.57 10.94 -14.10
CA TRP A 421 2.80 10.98 -15.55
C TRP A 421 2.40 12.34 -16.15
N LYS A 422 1.20 12.85 -15.79
CA LYS A 422 0.73 14.16 -16.21
C LYS A 422 1.64 15.30 -15.77
N PHE A 423 2.23 15.18 -14.59
CA PHE A 423 3.19 16.17 -14.08
C PHE A 423 4.45 16.24 -14.96
N LEU A 424 4.96 15.10 -15.44
CA LEU A 424 6.18 15.03 -16.28
C LEU A 424 5.93 15.28 -17.76
N PHE A 425 4.85 14.72 -18.31
CA PHE A 425 4.61 14.66 -19.78
C PHE A 425 3.43 15.51 -20.23
N GLY A 426 2.78 16.23 -19.31
CA GLY A 426 1.66 17.13 -19.63
C GLY A 426 0.29 16.46 -19.54
N ARG A 427 -0.75 17.31 -19.53
CA ARG A 427 -2.15 16.98 -19.22
C ARG A 427 -3.00 16.62 -20.44
N GLY A 428 -2.39 16.29 -21.59
CA GLY A 428 -3.09 16.02 -22.85
C GLY A 428 -3.71 14.61 -22.89
N GLU A 429 -4.80 14.46 -23.65
CA GLU A 429 -5.52 13.18 -23.81
C GLU A 429 -4.64 12.05 -24.38
N LYS A 430 -3.73 12.36 -25.33
CA LYS A 430 -2.79 11.38 -25.87
C LYS A 430 -1.82 10.87 -24.81
N SER A 431 -1.33 11.75 -23.94
CA SER A 431 -0.47 11.43 -22.82
C SER A 431 -1.20 10.50 -21.84
N ASP A 432 -2.46 10.80 -21.53
CA ASP A 432 -3.37 10.01 -20.69
C ASP A 432 -3.55 8.58 -21.23
N LEU A 433 -3.89 8.48 -22.50
CA LEU A 433 -4.11 7.20 -23.17
C LEU A 433 -2.81 6.36 -23.20
N THR A 434 -1.67 6.99 -23.49
CA THR A 434 -0.38 6.30 -23.51
C THR A 434 -0.06 5.66 -22.16
N TYR A 435 -0.21 6.43 -21.06
CA TYR A 435 -0.02 5.90 -19.72
C TYR A 435 -0.94 4.71 -19.42
N LYS A 436 -2.25 4.87 -19.70
CA LYS A 436 -3.25 3.82 -19.45
C LYS A 436 -2.94 2.52 -20.20
N LEU A 437 -2.53 2.63 -21.47
CA LEU A 437 -2.15 1.46 -22.26
C LEU A 437 -0.89 0.78 -21.71
N LEU A 438 0.12 1.55 -21.32
CA LEU A 438 1.31 1.02 -20.65
C LEU A 438 0.92 0.33 -19.33
N PHE A 439 0.10 0.97 -18.52
CA PHE A 439 -0.37 0.41 -17.25
C PHE A 439 -1.05 -0.95 -17.45
N LEU A 440 -1.98 -1.05 -18.40
CA LEU A 440 -2.69 -2.30 -18.71
C LEU A 440 -1.74 -3.39 -19.27
N SER A 441 -0.71 -3.00 -20.02
CA SER A 441 0.33 -3.94 -20.47
C SER A 441 1.10 -4.54 -19.29
N PHE A 442 1.39 -3.76 -18.26
CA PHE A 442 2.04 -4.25 -17.05
C PHE A 442 1.16 -5.18 -16.20
N VAL A 443 -0.18 -5.07 -16.26
CA VAL A 443 -1.10 -6.08 -15.67
C VAL A 443 -0.87 -7.45 -16.31
N ILE A 444 -0.78 -7.50 -17.66
CA ILE A 444 -0.60 -8.75 -18.39
C ILE A 444 0.79 -9.34 -18.14
N ILE A 445 1.83 -8.49 -18.20
CA ILE A 445 3.22 -8.90 -17.94
C ILE A 445 3.36 -9.43 -16.50
N GLY A 446 2.82 -8.71 -15.51
CA GLY A 446 2.85 -9.08 -14.10
C GLY A 446 2.20 -10.44 -13.83
N SER A 447 1.04 -10.69 -14.42
CA SER A 447 0.33 -11.97 -14.29
C SER A 447 1.11 -13.18 -14.86
N ALA A 448 2.03 -12.94 -15.79
CA ALA A 448 2.82 -13.99 -16.45
C ALA A 448 4.25 -14.13 -15.90
N ALA A 449 4.75 -13.16 -15.14
CA ALA A 449 6.13 -13.10 -14.66
C ALA A 449 6.35 -13.84 -13.34
N SER A 450 7.64 -13.98 -12.94
CA SER A 450 8.02 -14.60 -11.66
C SER A 450 7.84 -13.62 -10.49
N MET A 451 7.44 -14.12 -9.33
CA MET A 451 7.17 -13.34 -8.13
C MET A 451 8.38 -12.52 -7.66
N ASN A 452 9.54 -13.13 -7.50
CA ASN A 452 10.69 -12.51 -6.84
C ASN A 452 11.18 -11.22 -7.49
N SER A 453 11.34 -11.19 -8.82
CA SER A 453 11.82 -10.01 -9.56
C SER A 453 10.81 -8.85 -9.51
N ILE A 454 9.50 -9.17 -9.57
CA ILE A 454 8.43 -8.17 -9.49
C ILE A 454 8.39 -7.54 -8.11
N TRP A 455 8.45 -8.34 -7.04
CA TRP A 455 8.41 -7.83 -5.67
C TRP A 455 9.64 -6.99 -5.34
N ALA A 456 10.83 -7.42 -5.74
CA ALA A 456 12.06 -6.65 -5.52
C ALA A 456 12.03 -5.29 -6.23
N PHE A 457 11.56 -5.22 -7.48
CA PHE A 457 11.35 -3.98 -8.20
C PHE A 457 10.27 -3.10 -7.54
N SER A 458 9.16 -3.70 -7.14
CA SER A 458 8.03 -3.02 -6.50
C SER A 458 8.45 -2.37 -5.17
N ASP A 459 9.13 -3.15 -4.31
CA ASP A 459 9.70 -2.64 -3.07
C ASP A 459 10.64 -1.46 -3.36
N ALA A 460 11.56 -1.60 -4.32
CA ALA A 460 12.53 -0.55 -4.62
C ALA A 460 11.85 0.74 -5.09
N MET A 461 10.87 0.69 -5.99
CA MET A 461 10.18 1.87 -6.49
C MET A 461 9.33 2.57 -5.44
N ILE A 462 8.59 1.81 -4.62
CA ILE A 462 7.76 2.37 -3.54
C ILE A 462 8.65 3.03 -2.48
N PHE A 463 9.71 2.36 -2.03
CA PHE A 463 10.62 2.93 -1.04
C PHE A 463 11.48 4.08 -1.58
N ALA A 464 11.73 4.14 -2.89
CA ALA A 464 12.41 5.27 -3.52
C ALA A 464 11.63 6.60 -3.37
N MET A 465 10.30 6.53 -3.37
CA MET A 465 9.44 7.70 -3.20
C MET A 465 9.62 8.36 -1.82
N VAL A 466 10.05 7.60 -0.81
CA VAL A 466 10.27 8.08 0.56
C VAL A 466 11.28 9.22 0.59
N PHE A 467 12.38 9.11 -0.16
CA PHE A 467 13.46 10.12 -0.09
C PHE A 467 12.99 11.52 -0.51
N PRO A 468 12.44 11.75 -1.72
CA PRO A 468 11.94 13.06 -2.09
C PRO A 468 10.76 13.51 -1.23
N ASN A 469 9.90 12.58 -0.80
CA ASN A 469 8.77 12.91 0.05
C ASN A 469 9.22 13.46 1.40
N MET A 470 10.13 12.77 2.09
CA MET A 470 10.63 13.22 3.40
C MET A 470 11.28 14.60 3.35
N VAL A 471 11.96 14.98 2.26
CA VAL A 471 12.45 16.35 2.07
C VAL A 471 11.31 17.36 2.17
N GLY A 472 10.18 17.10 1.52
CA GLY A 472 9.00 17.96 1.62
C GLY A 472 8.42 18.01 3.02
N LEU A 473 8.23 16.86 3.65
CA LEU A 473 7.60 16.76 4.97
C LEU A 473 8.42 17.52 6.02
N TYR A 474 9.76 17.33 6.07
CA TYR A 474 10.63 18.01 7.04
C TYR A 474 10.76 19.52 6.83
N ILE A 475 10.55 20.03 5.62
CA ILE A 475 10.58 21.48 5.37
C ILE A 475 9.20 22.11 5.62
N LEU A 476 8.10 21.38 5.35
CA LEU A 476 6.77 21.93 5.30
C LEU A 476 5.88 21.57 6.52
N PHE A 477 6.34 20.75 7.47
CA PHE A 477 5.51 20.39 8.64
C PHE A 477 4.99 21.59 9.48
N PRO A 478 5.66 22.77 9.54
CA PRO A 478 5.06 23.92 10.23
C PRO A 478 3.78 24.40 9.58
N VAL A 479 3.66 24.28 8.24
CA VAL A 479 2.43 24.60 7.50
C VAL A 479 1.30 23.68 7.94
N VAL A 480 1.59 22.38 8.11
CA VAL A 480 0.60 21.41 8.59
C VAL A 480 0.06 21.78 9.97
N LYS A 481 0.94 22.25 10.88
CA LYS A 481 0.53 22.70 12.21
C LYS A 481 -0.39 23.92 12.15
N GLU A 482 -0.11 24.85 11.25
CA GLU A 482 -0.95 26.02 11.00
C GLU A 482 -2.34 25.58 10.48
N GLN A 483 -2.39 24.72 9.45
CA GLN A 483 -3.64 24.22 8.88
C GLN A 483 -4.45 23.43 9.90
N LEU A 484 -3.81 22.62 10.74
CA LEU A 484 -4.47 21.91 11.84
C LEU A 484 -5.11 22.88 12.84
N THR A 485 -4.36 23.91 13.25
CA THR A 485 -4.87 24.93 14.20
C THR A 485 -6.06 25.68 13.61
N LYS A 486 -5.97 26.05 12.32
CA LYS A 486 -7.06 26.73 11.60
C LYS A 486 -8.33 25.88 11.59
N TYR A 487 -8.21 24.61 11.25
CA TYR A 487 -9.35 23.69 11.18
C TYR A 487 -9.96 23.43 12.57
N LEU A 488 -9.13 23.13 13.57
CA LEU A 488 -9.61 22.87 14.92
C LEU A 488 -10.35 24.07 15.54
N ASN A 489 -9.97 25.30 15.19
CA ASN A 489 -10.70 26.49 15.63
C ASN A 489 -12.04 26.62 14.89
N ALA A 490 -12.09 26.28 13.61
CA ALA A 490 -13.33 26.34 12.83
C ALA A 490 -14.41 25.36 13.31
N ILE A 491 -14.03 24.15 13.73
CA ILE A 491 -14.98 23.12 14.23
C ILE A 491 -15.38 23.27 15.70
N LYS A 492 -14.75 24.20 16.45
CA LYS A 492 -15.12 24.52 17.84
C LYS A 492 -16.23 25.57 17.93
N ASN A 493 -16.34 26.43 16.92
CA ASN A 493 -17.34 27.46 16.77
C ASN A 493 -18.58 26.90 16.05
#